data_00ccb54dda94bc25f16b3e73c85084f4
#
_entry.id   00ccb54dda94bc25f16b3e73c85084f4
#
_cell.length_a   1.000
_cell.length_b   1.000
_cell.length_c   1.000
_cell.angle_alpha   90.00
_cell.angle_beta   90.00
_cell.angle_gamma   90.00
#
_symmetry.space_group_name_H-M   'P 1'
#
loop_
_entity.id
_entity.type
_entity.pdbx_description
1 polymer ?
#
loop_
_entity_poly.entity_id
_entity_poly.type
_entity_poly.pdbx_seq_one_letter_code
_entity_poly.pdbx_strand_id
1 'polypeptide(L)'
;MKKITIYLLTLFTMFSLPLLSEEKNEINSDHQYNFFIGNFDFSDDKQASLLFGFQHQNESLEREAFLGNISPITGGFITEKSAAYIYSGIEWNIELGPFEFTPSFTPGLYHEGDGKDLGHILEFKTEVQLSYGLSENTSFGMSYNHVSNASLGDKNPGANSYMFNFLKKF
;
A
#
# COMPACT_ATOMS: atom_id res chain seq x y z
N MET A 1 -1.14 -7.50 -30.31
CA MET A 1 0.11 -7.47 -29.56
C MET A 1 0.91 -6.16 -29.68
N LYS A 2 0.93 -5.48 -30.83
CA LYS A 2 1.74 -4.23 -31.02
C LYS A 2 1.18 -2.98 -30.30
N LYS A 3 -0.11 -2.92 -29.96
CA LYS A 3 -0.76 -1.74 -29.35
C LYS A 3 -0.53 -1.64 -27.84
N ILE A 4 -0.40 -2.75 -27.14
CA ILE A 4 -0.18 -2.78 -25.68
C ILE A 4 1.23 -2.28 -25.33
N THR A 5 2.23 -2.60 -26.16
CA THR A 5 3.63 -2.18 -25.94
C THR A 5 3.81 -0.66 -26.03
N ILE A 6 3.02 0.03 -26.86
CA ILE A 6 3.09 1.49 -27.00
C ILE A 6 2.52 2.21 -25.79
N TYR A 7 1.42 1.69 -25.19
CA TYR A 7 0.83 2.29 -23.98
C TYR A 7 1.69 2.09 -22.74
N LEU A 8 2.39 0.96 -22.63
CA LEU A 8 3.32 0.73 -21.52
C LEU A 8 4.53 1.66 -21.59
N LEU A 9 5.02 1.96 -22.79
CA LEU A 9 6.14 2.87 -22.99
C LEU A 9 5.76 4.34 -22.72
N THR A 10 4.55 4.75 -23.10
CA THR A 10 4.03 6.10 -22.80
C THR A 10 3.74 6.31 -21.32
N LEU A 11 3.31 5.29 -20.59
CA LEU A 11 3.13 5.38 -19.13
C LEU A 11 4.49 5.56 -18.44
N PHE A 12 5.53 4.85 -18.88
CA PHE A 12 6.88 4.96 -18.32
C PHE A 12 7.53 6.34 -18.58
N THR A 13 7.24 6.98 -19.72
CA THR A 13 7.78 8.32 -20.04
C THR A 13 7.10 9.44 -19.27
N MET A 14 5.87 9.27 -18.76
CA MET A 14 5.22 10.27 -17.92
C MET A 14 5.78 10.30 -16.49
N PHE A 15 6.43 9.22 -16.02
CA PHE A 15 7.09 9.17 -14.72
C PHE A 15 8.54 9.68 -14.73
N SER A 16 9.11 9.97 -15.91
CA SER A 16 10.50 10.40 -16.04
C SER A 16 10.72 11.93 -16.14
N LEU A 17 9.72 12.74 -15.81
CA LEU A 17 9.82 14.20 -15.76
C LEU A 17 9.21 14.69 -14.44
N PRO A 18 9.99 15.07 -13.41
CA PRO A 18 10.99 16.12 -13.36
C PRO A 18 12.23 15.76 -12.54
N LEU A 19 13.32 15.42 -13.21
CA LEU A 19 14.61 15.22 -12.55
C LEU A 19 15.57 16.40 -12.76
N LEU A 20 15.07 17.58 -13.10
CA LEU A 20 15.89 18.77 -13.33
C LEU A 20 15.26 20.00 -12.67
N SER A 21 15.45 20.10 -11.38
CA SER A 21 15.58 21.37 -10.63
C SER A 21 15.92 21.05 -9.17
N GLU A 22 17.18 20.91 -8.85
CA GLU A 22 17.67 21.04 -7.49
C GLU A 22 17.62 22.52 -7.08
N GLU A 23 16.51 22.96 -6.56
CA GLU A 23 16.49 24.02 -5.58
C GLU A 23 16.43 23.34 -4.21
N LYS A 24 17.52 23.47 -3.43
CA LYS A 24 17.60 23.07 -2.02
C LYS A 24 16.66 23.96 -1.20
N ASN A 25 15.36 23.71 -1.30
CA ASN A 25 14.43 24.04 -0.26
C ASN A 25 14.43 22.82 0.68
N GLU A 26 14.72 23.00 1.95
CA GLU A 26 14.36 22.05 2.98
C GLU A 26 12.83 21.92 2.93
N ILE A 27 12.36 21.02 2.08
CA ILE A 27 10.97 20.63 2.04
C ILE A 27 10.80 19.81 3.31
N ASN A 28 10.18 20.42 4.32
CA ASN A 28 9.63 19.71 5.46
C ASN A 28 8.54 18.80 4.88
N SER A 29 8.92 17.62 4.44
CA SER A 29 8.02 16.68 3.78
C SER A 29 7.25 15.92 4.84
N ASP A 30 6.18 16.54 5.34
CA ASP A 30 5.32 15.95 6.36
C ASP A 30 4.38 14.87 5.80
N HIS A 31 4.51 14.54 4.51
CA HIS A 31 3.62 13.60 3.83
C HIS A 31 4.40 12.54 3.03
N GLN A 32 4.11 11.28 3.28
CA GLN A 32 4.58 10.18 2.47
C GLN A 32 3.43 9.55 1.70
N TYR A 33 3.69 9.22 0.45
CA TYR A 33 2.76 8.52 -0.43
C TYR A 33 3.36 7.18 -0.85
N ASN A 34 2.56 6.12 -0.72
CA ASN A 34 2.92 4.78 -1.16
C ASN A 34 1.99 4.36 -2.30
N PHE A 35 2.56 4.08 -3.46
CA PHE A 35 1.88 3.48 -4.60
C PHE A 35 2.26 2.01 -4.66
N PHE A 36 1.29 1.13 -4.72
CA PHE A 36 1.58 -0.29 -4.69
C PHE A 36 0.79 -1.08 -5.72
N ILE A 37 1.41 -2.16 -6.19
CA ILE A 37 0.85 -3.14 -7.11
C ILE A 37 1.15 -4.52 -6.59
N GLY A 38 0.21 -5.44 -6.73
CA GLY A 38 0.42 -6.79 -6.23
C GLY A 38 -0.64 -7.78 -6.68
N ASN A 39 -0.70 -8.89 -5.98
CA ASN A 39 -1.68 -9.94 -6.23
C ASN A 39 -2.58 -10.09 -4.99
N PHE A 40 -3.84 -9.77 -5.15
CA PHE A 40 -4.89 -9.97 -4.15
C PHE A 40 -5.26 -11.44 -4.09
N ASP A 41 -5.34 -11.98 -2.87
CA ASP A 41 -5.75 -13.35 -2.57
C ASP A 41 -4.99 -14.42 -3.37
N PHE A 42 -3.66 -14.29 -3.41
CA PHE A 42 -2.78 -15.19 -4.15
C PHE A 42 -2.87 -16.66 -3.70
N SER A 43 -3.45 -16.92 -2.54
CA SER A 43 -3.64 -18.27 -1.99
C SER A 43 -4.87 -19.00 -2.55
N ASP A 44 -5.74 -18.31 -3.28
CA ASP A 44 -6.92 -18.88 -3.95
C ASP A 44 -6.86 -18.61 -5.47
N ASP A 45 -6.41 -19.59 -6.25
CA ASP A 45 -6.22 -19.46 -7.71
C ASP A 45 -7.46 -18.96 -8.45
N LYS A 46 -8.68 -19.20 -7.93
CA LYS A 46 -9.93 -18.75 -8.55
C LYS A 46 -10.24 -17.29 -8.25
N GLN A 47 -9.75 -16.79 -7.11
CA GLN A 47 -10.03 -15.45 -6.64
C GLN A 47 -8.83 -14.51 -6.80
N ALA A 48 -7.63 -15.05 -7.00
CA ALA A 48 -6.42 -14.28 -7.26
C ALA A 48 -6.65 -13.26 -8.39
N SER A 49 -6.23 -12.02 -8.16
CA SER A 49 -6.37 -10.92 -9.11
C SER A 49 -5.31 -9.85 -8.88
N LEU A 50 -4.92 -9.17 -9.96
CA LEU A 50 -4.02 -8.02 -9.85
C LEU A 50 -4.69 -6.93 -9.02
N LEU A 51 -3.92 -6.32 -8.10
CA LEU A 51 -4.36 -5.18 -7.31
C LEU A 51 -3.47 -3.96 -7.55
N PHE A 52 -4.07 -2.77 -7.49
CA PHE A 52 -3.40 -1.47 -7.49
C PHE A 52 -3.90 -0.66 -6.30
N GLY A 53 -3.01 0.01 -5.60
CA GLY A 53 -3.40 0.79 -4.46
C GLY A 53 -2.53 2.00 -4.22
N PHE A 54 -3.02 2.80 -3.28
CA PHE A 54 -2.43 4.04 -2.85
C PHE A 54 -2.63 4.21 -1.35
N GLN A 55 -1.61 4.69 -0.64
CA GLN A 55 -1.66 5.03 0.77
C GLN A 55 -0.98 6.38 1.00
N HIS A 56 -1.54 7.16 1.88
CA HIS A 56 -1.00 8.40 2.38
C HIS A 56 -0.70 8.26 3.86
N GLN A 57 0.49 8.66 4.26
CA GLN A 57 0.94 8.80 5.64
C GLN A 57 1.13 10.29 5.95
N ASN A 58 0.67 10.71 7.12
CA ASN A 58 0.89 12.06 7.63
C ASN A 58 1.93 12.02 8.75
N GLU A 59 3.18 12.36 8.42
CA GLU A 59 4.30 12.35 9.36
C GLU A 59 4.18 13.47 10.40
N SER A 60 3.46 14.57 10.13
CA SER A 60 3.23 15.63 11.11
C SER A 60 2.43 15.18 12.35
N LEU A 61 1.70 14.08 12.22
CA LEU A 61 0.91 13.45 13.28
C LEU A 61 1.61 12.25 13.92
N GLU A 62 2.86 12.02 13.57
CA GLU A 62 3.71 10.95 14.09
C GLU A 62 3.88 11.05 15.62
N ARG A 63 3.98 9.90 16.27
CA ARG A 63 4.24 9.78 17.71
C ARG A 63 5.37 8.79 17.95
N GLU A 64 6.33 9.20 18.77
CA GLU A 64 7.37 8.29 19.24
C GLU A 64 6.79 7.08 19.95
N ALA A 65 7.32 5.90 19.65
CA ALA A 65 7.00 4.65 20.28
C ALA A 65 8.27 3.85 20.59
N PHE A 66 8.13 2.72 21.27
CA PHE A 66 9.25 1.83 21.48
C PHE A 66 9.78 1.28 20.14
N LEU A 67 11.06 1.48 19.83
CA LEU A 67 11.74 1.09 18.59
C LEU A 67 11.18 1.72 17.30
N GLY A 68 10.75 2.96 17.33
CA GLY A 68 10.32 3.66 16.12
C GLY A 68 9.16 4.61 16.35
N ASN A 69 8.44 4.93 15.27
CA ASN A 69 7.39 5.94 15.28
C ASN A 69 6.07 5.36 14.78
N ILE A 70 4.96 5.78 15.37
CA ILE A 70 3.60 5.41 14.94
C ILE A 70 2.99 6.59 14.19
N SER A 71 2.53 6.33 12.96
CA SER A 71 1.93 7.34 12.09
C SER A 71 0.52 6.94 11.67
N PRO A 72 -0.42 7.89 11.57
CA PRO A 72 -1.72 7.64 10.98
C PRO A 72 -1.60 7.50 9.46
N ILE A 73 -2.35 6.54 8.90
CA ILE A 73 -2.40 6.28 7.47
C ILE A 73 -3.84 6.21 6.98
N THR A 74 -4.02 6.59 5.71
CA THR A 74 -5.25 6.40 4.95
C THR A 74 -4.92 5.89 3.56
N GLY A 75 -5.78 5.05 2.99
CA GLY A 75 -5.50 4.51 1.68
C GLY A 75 -6.63 3.66 1.13
N GLY A 76 -6.29 2.98 0.04
CA GLY A 76 -7.19 2.03 -0.57
C GLY A 76 -6.54 1.29 -1.72
N PHE A 77 -7.22 0.26 -2.18
CA PHE A 77 -6.86 -0.46 -3.38
C PHE A 77 -8.09 -0.87 -4.18
N ILE A 78 -7.86 -1.14 -5.45
CA ILE A 78 -8.81 -1.77 -6.36
C ILE A 78 -8.17 -2.98 -7.00
N THR A 79 -8.97 -3.97 -7.39
CA THR A 79 -8.51 -5.16 -8.09
C THR A 79 -9.01 -5.21 -9.52
N GLU A 80 -8.37 -6.02 -10.34
CA GLU A 80 -8.81 -6.32 -11.71
C GLU A 80 -10.25 -6.89 -11.76
N LYS A 81 -10.70 -7.55 -10.69
CA LYS A 81 -12.06 -8.06 -10.51
C LYS A 81 -13.00 -7.05 -9.85
N SER A 82 -12.68 -5.76 -9.90
CA SER A 82 -13.51 -4.67 -9.36
C SER A 82 -13.76 -4.72 -7.84
N ALA A 83 -13.04 -5.57 -7.09
CA ALA A 83 -13.05 -5.47 -5.64
C ALA A 83 -12.33 -4.19 -5.22
N ALA A 84 -12.84 -3.52 -4.18
CA ALA A 84 -12.30 -2.26 -3.67
C ALA A 84 -12.23 -2.27 -2.15
N TYR A 85 -11.19 -1.67 -1.59
CA TYR A 85 -11.02 -1.49 -0.15
C TYR A 85 -10.51 -0.09 0.13
N ILE A 86 -11.20 0.63 1.01
CA ILE A 86 -10.76 1.92 1.53
C ILE A 86 -10.57 1.81 3.04
N TYR A 87 -9.50 2.38 3.56
CA TYR A 87 -9.12 2.18 4.94
C TYR A 87 -8.47 3.42 5.59
N SER A 88 -8.49 3.43 6.91
CA SER A 88 -7.68 4.31 7.74
C SER A 88 -7.19 3.53 8.95
N GLY A 89 -6.02 3.86 9.45
CA GLY A 89 -5.43 3.18 10.59
C GLY A 89 -4.07 3.74 10.95
N ILE A 90 -3.19 2.87 11.42
CA ILE A 90 -1.86 3.22 11.89
C ILE A 90 -0.82 2.26 11.31
N GLU A 91 0.38 2.78 11.14
CA GLU A 91 1.58 1.99 10.89
C GLU A 91 2.67 2.35 11.89
N TRP A 92 3.58 1.42 12.10
CA TRP A 92 4.71 1.58 12.99
C TRP A 92 6.01 1.47 12.20
N ASN A 93 6.71 2.59 12.04
CA ASN A 93 7.95 2.70 11.28
C ASN A 93 9.15 2.35 12.17
N ILE A 94 9.82 1.26 11.87
CA ILE A 94 10.97 0.72 12.62
C ILE A 94 12.19 0.71 11.70
N GLU A 95 13.17 1.58 11.98
CA GLU A 95 14.40 1.63 11.21
C GLU A 95 15.34 0.46 11.53
N LEU A 96 15.79 -0.24 10.49
CA LEU A 96 16.73 -1.36 10.56
C LEU A 96 17.92 -1.13 9.63
N GLY A 97 18.72 -0.10 9.93
CA GLY A 97 19.84 0.33 9.08
C GLY A 97 19.34 0.92 7.76
N PRO A 98 19.68 0.33 6.60
CA PRO A 98 19.19 0.81 5.30
C PRO A 98 17.76 0.37 4.98
N PHE A 99 17.16 -0.47 5.83
CA PHE A 99 15.81 -0.98 5.69
C PHE A 99 14.89 -0.35 6.72
N GLU A 100 13.60 -0.30 6.39
CA GLU A 100 12.52 0.05 7.30
C GLU A 100 11.51 -1.10 7.33
N PHE A 101 11.18 -1.56 8.54
CA PHE A 101 10.14 -2.56 8.78
C PHE A 101 8.89 -1.86 9.30
N THR A 102 7.77 -2.03 8.60
CA THR A 102 6.54 -1.27 8.86
C THR A 102 5.35 -2.20 9.01
N PRO A 103 5.06 -2.71 10.22
CA PRO A 103 3.78 -3.33 10.51
C PRO A 103 2.66 -2.29 10.56
N SER A 104 1.46 -2.66 10.08
CA SER A 104 0.29 -1.78 10.12
C SER A 104 -0.99 -2.52 10.44
N PHE A 105 -1.97 -1.76 10.96
CA PHE A 105 -3.34 -2.22 11.19
C PHE A 105 -4.32 -1.17 10.70
N THR A 106 -5.19 -1.57 9.77
CA THR A 106 -6.11 -0.66 9.10
C THR A 106 -7.50 -1.28 8.96
N PRO A 107 -8.47 -0.89 9.81
CA PRO A 107 -9.88 -1.15 9.55
C PRO A 107 -10.34 -0.38 8.30
N GLY A 108 -11.30 -0.94 7.57
CA GLY A 108 -11.78 -0.32 6.34
C GLY A 108 -13.07 -0.92 5.82
N LEU A 109 -13.56 -0.34 4.72
CA LEU A 109 -14.75 -0.80 4.02
C LEU A 109 -14.34 -1.53 2.74
N TYR A 110 -14.84 -2.73 2.60
CA TYR A 110 -14.58 -3.60 1.45
C TYR A 110 -15.84 -3.78 0.62
N HIS A 111 -15.66 -3.73 -0.69
CA HIS A 111 -16.66 -4.10 -1.68
C HIS A 111 -16.08 -5.19 -2.58
N GLU A 112 -16.79 -6.30 -2.72
CA GLU A 112 -16.29 -7.50 -3.39
C GLU A 112 -16.17 -7.38 -4.91
N GLY A 113 -17.03 -6.55 -5.56
CA GLY A 113 -17.14 -6.50 -7.01
C GLY A 113 -17.44 -7.87 -7.59
N ASP A 114 -16.63 -8.28 -8.59
CA ASP A 114 -16.62 -9.64 -9.19
C ASP A 114 -15.55 -10.54 -8.53
N GLY A 115 -14.93 -10.07 -7.44
CA GLY A 115 -13.87 -10.76 -6.71
C GLY A 115 -14.39 -11.58 -5.55
N LYS A 116 -13.53 -11.77 -4.54
CA LYS A 116 -13.82 -12.60 -3.36
C LYS A 116 -14.78 -11.91 -2.40
N ASP A 117 -15.88 -12.57 -2.06
CA ASP A 117 -16.76 -12.18 -0.97
C ASP A 117 -16.12 -12.55 0.38
N LEU A 118 -15.71 -11.53 1.15
CA LEU A 118 -15.10 -11.69 2.47
C LEU A 118 -16.10 -11.83 3.61
N GLY A 119 -17.40 -11.67 3.31
CA GLY A 119 -18.49 -11.96 4.25
C GLY A 119 -19.00 -10.76 5.05
N HIS A 120 -18.32 -9.63 5.03
CA HIS A 120 -18.77 -8.42 5.71
C HIS A 120 -18.22 -7.16 5.00
N ILE A 121 -18.93 -6.04 5.12
CA ILE A 121 -18.46 -4.76 4.55
C ILE A 121 -17.29 -4.15 5.35
N LEU A 122 -17.29 -4.34 6.68
CA LEU A 122 -16.18 -3.91 7.54
C LEU A 122 -15.13 -5.03 7.60
N GLU A 123 -13.95 -4.73 7.15
CA GLU A 123 -12.80 -5.63 7.14
C GLU A 123 -11.62 -4.98 7.85
N PHE A 124 -10.70 -5.81 8.34
CA PHE A 124 -9.47 -5.40 9.02
C PHE A 124 -8.28 -5.91 8.23
N LYS A 125 -7.42 -4.99 7.78
CA LYS A 125 -6.15 -5.34 7.12
C LYS A 125 -5.03 -5.27 8.14
N THR A 126 -4.28 -6.35 8.28
CA THR A 126 -2.95 -6.38 8.91
C THR A 126 -1.91 -6.52 7.83
N GLU A 127 -0.85 -5.74 7.90
CA GLU A 127 0.20 -5.75 6.89
C GLU A 127 1.57 -5.66 7.55
N VAL A 128 2.56 -6.30 6.93
CA VAL A 128 3.98 -6.10 7.20
C VAL A 128 4.66 -5.68 5.91
N GLN A 129 5.42 -4.60 5.96
CA GLN A 129 6.21 -4.10 4.84
C GLN A 129 7.69 -4.07 5.22
N LEU A 130 8.55 -4.37 4.27
CA LEU A 130 9.98 -4.13 4.35
C LEU A 130 10.37 -3.26 3.16
N SER A 131 10.92 -2.09 3.43
CA SER A 131 11.37 -1.15 2.40
C SER A 131 12.85 -0.84 2.52
N TYR A 132 13.44 -0.43 1.39
CA TYR A 132 14.84 -0.02 1.25
C TYR A 132 14.90 1.39 0.69
N GLY A 133 15.63 2.29 1.36
CA GLY A 133 15.82 3.66 0.93
C GLY A 133 16.70 3.76 -0.32
N LEU A 134 16.16 4.26 -1.42
CA LEU A 134 16.90 4.56 -2.65
C LEU A 134 17.51 5.97 -2.63
N SER A 135 16.86 6.88 -1.93
CA SER A 135 17.31 8.25 -1.66
C SER A 135 16.65 8.77 -0.39
N GLU A 136 16.97 9.99 0.04
CA GLU A 136 16.37 10.63 1.23
C GLU A 136 14.82 10.63 1.20
N ASN A 137 14.22 10.74 0.01
CA ASN A 137 12.77 10.90 -0.16
C ASN A 137 12.10 9.76 -0.94
N THR A 138 12.82 8.67 -1.23
CA THR A 138 12.27 7.61 -2.09
C THR A 138 12.71 6.25 -1.58
N SER A 139 11.76 5.36 -1.38
CA SER A 139 12.01 3.97 -1.00
C SER A 139 11.24 3.01 -1.89
N PHE A 140 11.75 1.79 -1.99
CA PHE A 140 11.09 0.68 -2.64
C PHE A 140 10.95 -0.46 -1.64
N GLY A 141 9.80 -1.11 -1.61
CA GLY A 141 9.53 -2.17 -0.64
C GLY A 141 8.68 -3.31 -1.19
N MET A 142 8.55 -4.30 -0.36
CA MET A 142 7.61 -5.41 -0.53
C MET A 142 6.77 -5.53 0.72
N SER A 143 5.50 -5.87 0.56
CA SER A 143 4.62 -6.10 1.70
C SER A 143 3.75 -7.35 1.51
N TYR A 144 3.32 -7.87 2.63
CA TYR A 144 2.32 -8.94 2.74
C TYR A 144 1.21 -8.46 3.65
N ASN A 145 -0.03 -8.67 3.24
CA ASN A 145 -1.18 -8.38 4.08
C ASN A 145 -2.18 -9.53 4.17
N HIS A 146 -2.97 -9.47 5.21
CA HIS A 146 -4.15 -10.28 5.43
C HIS A 146 -5.34 -9.36 5.69
N VAL A 147 -6.43 -9.56 4.95
CA VAL A 147 -7.71 -8.86 5.14
C VAL A 147 -8.75 -9.86 5.62
N SER A 148 -9.46 -9.55 6.71
CA SER A 148 -10.52 -10.40 7.26
C SER A 148 -11.48 -9.61 8.14
N ASN A 149 -12.72 -10.10 8.31
CA ASN A 149 -13.74 -9.41 9.11
C ASN A 149 -13.73 -9.77 10.61
N ALA A 150 -12.72 -10.46 11.10
CA ALA A 150 -12.62 -10.88 12.50
C ALA A 150 -13.89 -11.64 13.00
N SER A 151 -14.54 -12.37 12.12
CA SER A 151 -15.80 -13.11 12.39
C SER A 151 -17.00 -12.22 12.71
N LEU A 152 -17.05 -11.00 12.21
CA LEU A 152 -18.23 -10.12 12.31
C LEU A 152 -19.36 -10.55 11.37
N GLY A 153 -19.03 -11.21 10.26
CA GLY A 153 -20.01 -11.77 9.31
C GLY A 153 -20.30 -13.24 9.56
N ASP A 154 -21.24 -13.79 8.75
CA ASP A 154 -21.61 -15.22 8.79
C ASP A 154 -20.47 -16.13 8.28
N LYS A 155 -19.54 -15.58 7.54
CA LYS A 155 -18.32 -16.24 7.06
C LYS A 155 -17.12 -15.30 7.16
N ASN A 156 -15.94 -15.87 7.29
CA ASN A 156 -14.68 -15.11 7.35
C ASN A 156 -13.56 -15.86 6.60
N PRO A 157 -13.62 -15.93 5.25
CA PRO A 157 -12.63 -16.66 4.47
C PRO A 157 -11.26 -15.97 4.47
N GLY A 158 -11.22 -14.65 4.69
CA GLY A 158 -10.04 -13.82 4.56
C GLY A 158 -9.44 -13.79 3.16
N ALA A 159 -8.49 -12.89 2.92
CA ALA A 159 -7.69 -12.82 1.71
C ALA A 159 -6.25 -12.43 2.04
N ASN A 160 -5.28 -13.05 1.36
CA ASN A 160 -3.86 -12.79 1.52
C ASN A 160 -3.29 -12.16 0.27
N SER A 161 -2.52 -11.08 0.42
CA SER A 161 -1.93 -10.39 -0.72
C SER A 161 -0.45 -10.13 -0.50
N TYR A 162 0.32 -10.07 -1.58
CA TYR A 162 1.65 -9.50 -1.59
C TYR A 162 1.72 -8.35 -2.57
N MET A 163 2.50 -7.33 -2.24
CA MET A 163 2.63 -6.12 -3.03
C MET A 163 4.09 -5.70 -3.16
N PHE A 164 4.36 -4.98 -4.25
CA PHE A 164 5.52 -4.14 -4.44
C PHE A 164 5.11 -2.70 -4.19
N ASN A 165 5.92 -1.98 -3.42
CA ASN A 165 5.62 -0.66 -2.89
C ASN A 165 6.65 0.35 -3.40
N PHE A 166 6.17 1.50 -3.84
CA PHE A 166 6.97 2.66 -4.17
C PHE A 166 6.56 3.83 -3.27
N LEU A 167 7.46 4.21 -2.36
CA LEU A 167 7.22 5.24 -1.35
C LEU A 167 7.94 6.53 -1.74
N LYS A 168 7.23 7.64 -1.62
CA LYS A 168 7.76 8.97 -1.93
C LYS A 168 7.32 9.99 -0.88
N LYS A 169 8.29 10.71 -0.29
CA LYS A 169 8.08 11.87 0.59
C LYS A 169 8.08 13.15 -0.23
N PHE A 170 7.18 14.09 0.10
CA PHE A 170 7.00 15.38 -0.57
C PHE A 170 6.93 16.52 0.43
#